data_840a8b6108128244a82ace99de94eb41
#
_entry.id   840a8b6108128244a82ace99de94eb41
#
_cell.length_a   1.000
_cell.length_b   1.000
_cell.length_c   1.000
_cell.angle_alpha   90.00
_cell.angle_beta   90.00
_cell.angle_gamma   90.00
#
_symmetry.space_group_name_H-M   'P 1'
#
loop_
_entity.id
_entity.type
_entity.pdbx_description
1 polymer ?
#
loop_
_entity_poly.entity_id
_entity_poly.type
_entity_poly.pdbx_seq_one_letter_code
_entity_poly.pdbx_strand_id
1 'polypeptide(L)'
;MRGHAFLVAGYVPGNSVVHRLPLGIKAILLLLVAVLCLGSPFISVRAGVITTTATLVAVIGCHFLVGLSWPRMWRAVRLMLVFLILIAGYQWWQHGPFVAWQVIASIVATVLASNILTASTPVDELLDGLAALVEPLRRFGADPERFSLTVALMLRSIPYVIGAFADVRDAARARGLERNLMARSLPVVIATVAYARATGDALSARGLGEPDSADD
;
A
#
# COMPACT_ATOMS: atom_id res chain seq x y z
N MET A 1 -26.05 -3.87 2.73
CA MET A 1 -24.88 -3.49 3.58
C MET A 1 -23.81 -4.58 3.61
N ARG A 2 -23.25 -4.96 2.45
CA ARG A 2 -22.21 -6.03 2.34
C ARG A 2 -20.92 -5.58 1.62
N GLY A 3 -20.70 -4.27 1.42
CA GLY A 3 -19.62 -3.74 0.57
C GLY A 3 -18.34 -3.26 1.28
N HIS A 4 -18.33 -3.14 2.59
CA HIS A 4 -17.22 -2.46 3.30
C HIS A 4 -16.05 -3.37 3.68
N ALA A 5 -16.20 -4.69 3.56
CA ALA A 5 -15.17 -5.66 3.97
C ALA A 5 -14.02 -5.82 2.95
N PHE A 6 -14.17 -5.34 1.72
CA PHE A 6 -13.17 -5.58 0.65
C PHE A 6 -12.01 -4.58 0.65
N LEU A 7 -12.16 -3.39 1.23
CA LEU A 7 -11.10 -2.36 1.26
C LEU A 7 -10.11 -2.53 2.41
N VAL A 8 -10.42 -3.40 3.36
CA VAL A 8 -9.55 -3.71 4.52
C VAL A 8 -8.69 -4.96 4.27
N ALA A 9 -8.58 -5.43 3.03
CA ALA A 9 -8.01 -6.73 2.68
C ALA A 9 -6.50 -6.92 3.00
N GLY A 10 -5.80 -5.90 3.43
CA GLY A 10 -4.38 -5.99 3.83
C GLY A 10 -4.16 -5.91 5.34
N TYR A 11 -4.93 -5.09 6.04
CA TYR A 11 -4.75 -4.82 7.47
C TYR A 11 -5.28 -5.96 8.35
N VAL A 12 -4.51 -6.32 9.36
CA VAL A 12 -4.88 -7.29 10.39
C VAL A 12 -4.92 -6.57 11.72
N PRO A 13 -6.11 -6.40 12.32
CA PRO A 13 -6.17 -5.83 13.65
C PRO A 13 -5.44 -6.75 14.63
N GLY A 14 -4.43 -6.21 15.31
CA GLY A 14 -3.60 -6.90 16.27
C GLY A 14 -3.02 -5.94 17.31
N ASN A 15 -2.63 -6.48 18.47
CA ASN A 15 -2.06 -5.71 19.58
C ASN A 15 -0.56 -5.97 19.77
N SER A 16 0.16 -6.37 18.74
CA SER A 16 1.60 -6.60 18.84
C SER A 16 2.38 -5.30 19.00
N VAL A 17 3.62 -5.39 19.48
CA VAL A 17 4.53 -4.25 19.65
C VAL A 17 4.68 -3.47 18.35
N VAL A 18 4.72 -4.16 17.20
CA VAL A 18 4.85 -3.53 15.87
C VAL A 18 3.61 -2.71 15.51
N HIS A 19 2.40 -3.10 15.93
CA HIS A 19 1.19 -2.31 15.68
C HIS A 19 1.20 -0.97 16.44
N ARG A 20 1.87 -0.90 17.58
CA ARG A 20 1.96 0.31 18.42
C ARG A 20 3.05 1.29 17.98
N LEU A 21 3.95 0.87 17.09
CA LEU A 21 5.00 1.74 16.57
C LEU A 21 4.39 2.78 15.63
N PRO A 22 4.80 4.06 15.71
CA PRO A 22 4.38 5.08 14.75
C PRO A 22 4.86 4.74 13.34
N LEU A 23 4.09 5.15 12.34
CA LEU A 23 4.36 4.88 10.92
C LEU A 23 5.79 5.25 10.52
N GLY A 24 6.31 6.39 11.01
CA GLY A 24 7.68 6.84 10.70
C GLY A 24 8.75 5.81 11.07
N ILE A 25 8.64 5.19 12.25
CA ILE A 25 9.58 4.15 12.70
C ILE A 25 9.45 2.89 11.83
N LYS A 26 8.21 2.47 11.50
CA LYS A 26 7.97 1.33 10.62
C LYS A 26 8.55 1.56 9.23
N ALA A 27 8.37 2.78 8.68
CA ALA A 27 8.93 3.16 7.39
C ALA A 27 10.46 3.20 7.39
N ILE A 28 11.07 3.73 8.46
CA ILE A 28 12.54 3.73 8.64
C ILE A 28 13.07 2.30 8.74
N LEU A 29 12.40 1.41 9.47
CA LEU A 29 12.80 0.01 9.57
C LEU A 29 12.72 -0.70 8.21
N LEU A 30 11.66 -0.45 7.42
CA LEU A 30 11.54 -0.97 6.08
C LEU A 30 12.67 -0.44 5.17
N LEU A 31 12.96 0.86 5.24
CA LEU A 31 14.04 1.49 4.50
C LEU A 31 15.40 0.88 4.89
N LEU A 32 15.63 0.66 6.18
CA LEU A 32 16.85 0.02 6.69
C LEU A 32 17.01 -1.40 6.14
N VAL A 33 15.96 -2.20 6.15
CA VAL A 33 15.96 -3.54 5.52
C VAL A 33 16.30 -3.43 4.03
N ALA A 34 15.66 -2.50 3.31
CA ALA A 34 15.91 -2.29 1.88
C ALA A 34 17.37 -1.88 1.62
N VAL A 35 17.92 -0.95 2.41
CA VAL A 35 19.31 -0.48 2.28
C VAL A 35 20.30 -1.59 2.60
N LEU A 36 20.08 -2.38 3.65
CA LEU A 36 20.92 -3.53 4.00
C LEU A 36 20.92 -4.60 2.89
N CYS A 37 19.74 -4.89 2.32
CA CYS A 37 19.60 -5.84 1.23
C CYS A 37 20.24 -5.31 -0.06
N LEU A 38 20.02 -4.03 -0.41
CA LEU A 38 20.56 -3.41 -1.62
C LEU A 38 22.07 -3.16 -1.52
N GLY A 39 22.57 -2.82 -0.34
CA GLY A 39 23.99 -2.59 -0.07
C GLY A 39 24.82 -3.87 0.01
N SER A 40 24.19 -5.02 0.25
CA SER A 40 24.88 -6.29 0.45
C SER A 40 25.78 -6.73 -0.72
N PRO A 41 25.49 -6.49 -2.03
CA PRO A 41 26.36 -6.83 -3.13
C PRO A 41 27.65 -6.00 -3.22
N PHE A 42 27.67 -4.81 -2.61
CA PHE A 42 28.82 -3.89 -2.64
C PHE A 42 29.88 -4.23 -1.58
N ILE A 43 29.55 -5.14 -0.66
CA ILE A 43 30.47 -5.67 0.35
C ILE A 43 31.10 -6.96 -0.23
N SER A 44 31.84 -7.72 0.53
CA SER A 44 32.32 -9.03 0.08
C SER A 44 31.16 -10.04 -0.02
N VAL A 45 31.24 -11.01 -0.92
CA VAL A 45 30.20 -12.04 -1.10
C VAL A 45 29.86 -12.75 0.20
N ARG A 46 30.86 -13.08 1.03
CA ARG A 46 30.63 -13.73 2.33
C ARG A 46 29.87 -12.84 3.31
N ALA A 47 30.27 -11.58 3.44
CA ALA A 47 29.56 -10.62 4.29
C ALA A 47 28.15 -10.35 3.77
N GLY A 48 27.96 -10.24 2.45
CA GLY A 48 26.66 -10.07 1.82
C GLY A 48 25.70 -11.23 2.11
N VAL A 49 26.17 -12.48 2.02
CA VAL A 49 25.35 -13.65 2.38
C VAL A 49 24.97 -13.65 3.86
N ILE A 50 25.91 -13.30 4.74
CA ILE A 50 25.63 -13.24 6.19
C ILE A 50 24.62 -12.14 6.49
N THR A 51 24.80 -10.93 5.95
CA THR A 51 23.90 -9.79 6.20
C THR A 51 22.50 -10.06 5.67
N THR A 52 22.34 -10.56 4.45
CA THR A 52 21.02 -10.87 3.88
C THR A 52 20.33 -12.01 4.61
N THR A 53 21.06 -13.05 5.01
CA THR A 53 20.48 -14.16 5.77
C THR A 53 20.06 -13.69 7.17
N ALA A 54 20.88 -12.90 7.87
CA ALA A 54 20.53 -12.33 9.17
C ALA A 54 19.31 -11.42 9.08
N THR A 55 19.24 -10.57 8.05
CA THR A 55 18.09 -9.70 7.78
C THR A 55 16.82 -10.53 7.50
N LEU A 56 16.92 -11.57 6.68
CA LEU A 56 15.79 -12.46 6.40
C LEU A 56 15.28 -13.15 7.68
N VAL A 57 16.16 -13.67 8.50
CA VAL A 57 15.80 -14.31 9.78
C VAL A 57 15.15 -13.30 10.72
N ALA A 58 15.68 -12.08 10.83
CA ALA A 58 15.10 -11.02 11.64
C ALA A 58 13.69 -10.64 11.16
N VAL A 59 13.49 -10.49 9.85
CA VAL A 59 12.17 -10.17 9.26
C VAL A 59 11.17 -11.31 9.47
N ILE A 60 11.60 -12.57 9.33
CA ILE A 60 10.76 -13.74 9.64
C ILE A 60 10.39 -13.74 11.12
N GLY A 61 11.34 -13.47 12.03
CA GLY A 61 11.07 -13.33 13.46
C GLY A 61 10.04 -12.24 13.75
N CYS A 62 10.19 -11.05 13.15
CA CYS A 62 9.21 -9.97 13.25
C CYS A 62 7.83 -10.36 12.72
N HIS A 63 7.77 -11.14 11.63
CA HIS A 63 6.51 -11.62 11.05
C HIS A 63 5.71 -12.47 12.06
N PHE A 64 6.39 -13.35 12.80
CA PHE A 64 5.76 -14.14 13.87
C PHE A 64 5.39 -13.28 15.09
N LEU A 65 6.21 -12.31 15.47
CA LEU A 65 5.91 -11.38 16.57
C LEU A 65 4.68 -10.49 16.28
N VAL A 66 4.43 -10.18 15.03
CA VAL A 66 3.22 -9.46 14.59
C VAL A 66 1.97 -10.34 14.66
N GLY A 67 2.14 -11.67 14.80
CA GLY A 67 1.02 -12.62 14.82
C GLY A 67 0.45 -12.91 13.43
N LEU A 68 1.21 -12.60 12.37
CA LEU A 68 0.78 -12.95 11.03
C LEU A 68 0.91 -14.47 10.82
N SER A 69 -0.16 -15.08 10.32
CA SER A 69 -0.22 -16.51 10.09
C SER A 69 0.70 -16.97 8.95
N TRP A 70 1.33 -18.13 9.12
CA TRP A 70 2.15 -18.81 8.09
C TRP A 70 1.52 -18.83 6.68
N PRO A 71 0.21 -19.12 6.51
CA PRO A 71 -0.41 -19.11 5.19
C PRO A 71 -0.35 -17.76 4.48
N ARG A 72 -0.27 -16.64 5.22
CA ARG A 72 -0.18 -15.29 4.66
C ARG A 72 1.22 -15.01 4.13
N MET A 73 2.24 -15.35 4.91
CA MET A 73 3.64 -15.31 4.48
C MET A 73 3.85 -16.16 3.22
N TRP A 74 3.36 -17.41 3.24
CA TRP A 74 3.46 -18.33 2.11
C TRP A 74 2.76 -17.79 0.86
N ARG A 75 1.60 -17.15 1.00
CA ARG A 75 0.86 -16.57 -0.12
C ARG A 75 1.64 -15.43 -0.78
N ALA A 76 2.28 -14.55 0.00
CA ALA A 76 3.11 -13.46 -0.52
C ALA A 76 4.29 -14.00 -1.35
N VAL A 77 4.99 -15.01 -0.83
CA VAL A 77 6.13 -15.62 -1.53
C VAL A 77 5.69 -16.47 -2.73
N ARG A 78 4.60 -17.25 -2.61
CA ARG A 78 4.09 -18.13 -3.66
C ARG A 78 3.75 -17.40 -4.95
N LEU A 79 3.19 -16.18 -4.85
CA LEU A 79 2.87 -15.37 -6.03
C LEU A 79 4.11 -15.00 -6.83
N MET A 80 5.26 -14.91 -6.17
CA MET A 80 6.54 -14.56 -6.80
C MET A 80 7.42 -15.78 -7.10
N LEU A 81 6.98 -16.98 -6.74
CA LEU A 81 7.83 -18.19 -6.75
C LEU A 81 8.40 -18.48 -8.15
N VAL A 82 7.62 -18.31 -9.21
CA VAL A 82 8.08 -18.50 -10.58
C VAL A 82 9.23 -17.54 -10.91
N PHE A 83 9.07 -16.25 -10.57
CA PHE A 83 10.12 -15.25 -10.79
C PHE A 83 11.34 -15.52 -9.94
N LEU A 84 11.16 -15.94 -8.68
CA LEU A 84 12.27 -16.29 -7.78
C LEU A 84 13.07 -17.47 -8.33
N ILE A 85 12.43 -18.50 -8.87
CA ILE A 85 13.12 -19.66 -9.50
C ILE A 85 13.89 -19.21 -10.73
N LEU A 86 13.30 -18.39 -11.59
CA LEU A 86 13.97 -17.89 -12.80
C LEU A 86 15.19 -17.03 -12.44
N ILE A 87 15.05 -16.11 -11.48
CA ILE A 87 16.16 -15.28 -11.02
C ILE A 87 17.23 -16.12 -10.34
N ALA A 88 16.84 -17.10 -9.52
CA ALA A 88 17.78 -18.02 -8.87
C ALA A 88 18.58 -18.81 -9.89
N GLY A 89 17.94 -19.37 -10.92
CA GLY A 89 18.59 -20.13 -11.98
C GLY A 89 19.57 -19.26 -12.78
N TYR A 90 19.14 -18.03 -13.15
CA TYR A 90 20.00 -17.08 -13.86
C TYR A 90 21.21 -16.67 -13.02
N GLN A 91 21.02 -16.30 -11.77
CA GLN A 91 22.09 -15.89 -10.87
C GLN A 91 23.06 -17.04 -10.55
N TRP A 92 22.54 -18.24 -10.40
CA TRP A 92 23.37 -19.42 -10.20
C TRP A 92 24.28 -19.67 -11.40
N TRP A 93 23.73 -19.56 -12.59
CA TRP A 93 24.52 -19.75 -13.83
C TRP A 93 25.61 -18.72 -14.01
N GLN A 94 25.32 -17.44 -13.73
CA GLN A 94 26.24 -16.32 -13.97
C GLN A 94 27.25 -16.07 -12.85
N HIS A 95 26.82 -16.18 -11.61
CA HIS A 95 27.58 -15.69 -10.45
C HIS A 95 27.77 -16.74 -9.34
N GLY A 96 27.20 -17.92 -9.53
CA GLY A 96 27.31 -19.01 -8.58
C GLY A 96 26.26 -19.02 -7.45
N PRO A 97 26.26 -20.08 -6.62
CA PRO A 97 25.18 -20.34 -5.67
C PRO A 97 25.09 -19.31 -4.52
N PHE A 98 26.20 -18.75 -4.09
CA PHE A 98 26.22 -17.78 -2.99
C PHE A 98 25.56 -16.46 -3.37
N VAL A 99 25.82 -15.97 -4.58
CA VAL A 99 25.19 -14.75 -5.10
C VAL A 99 23.71 -15.00 -5.39
N ALA A 100 23.36 -16.15 -5.94
CA ALA A 100 21.97 -16.54 -6.14
C ALA A 100 21.19 -16.53 -4.83
N TRP A 101 21.73 -17.14 -3.77
CA TRP A 101 21.13 -17.10 -2.43
C TRP A 101 20.95 -15.68 -1.92
N GLN A 102 22.01 -14.87 -2.00
CA GLN A 102 21.99 -13.48 -1.54
C GLN A 102 20.86 -12.66 -2.19
N VAL A 103 20.71 -12.76 -3.52
CA VAL A 103 19.66 -12.05 -4.28
C VAL A 103 18.29 -12.55 -3.89
N ILE A 104 18.07 -13.86 -3.80
CA ILE A 104 16.77 -14.42 -3.41
C ILE A 104 16.41 -14.05 -1.98
N ALA A 105 17.35 -14.18 -1.04
CA ALA A 105 17.14 -13.84 0.35
C ALA A 105 16.80 -12.35 0.53
N SER A 106 17.44 -11.44 -0.23
CA SER A 106 17.16 -10.01 -0.19
C SER A 106 15.76 -9.68 -0.73
N ILE A 107 15.34 -10.29 -1.84
CA ILE A 107 14.01 -10.09 -2.41
C ILE A 107 12.94 -10.58 -1.41
N VAL A 108 13.11 -11.78 -0.88
CA VAL A 108 12.14 -12.35 0.08
C VAL A 108 12.06 -11.52 1.35
N ALA A 109 13.22 -11.11 1.91
CA ALA A 109 13.25 -10.26 3.10
C ALA A 109 12.52 -8.93 2.89
N THR A 110 12.76 -8.26 1.76
CA THR A 110 12.12 -6.98 1.44
C THR A 110 10.60 -7.13 1.25
N VAL A 111 10.17 -8.19 0.54
CA VAL A 111 8.74 -8.47 0.35
C VAL A 111 8.04 -8.78 1.67
N LEU A 112 8.66 -9.58 2.54
CA LEU A 112 8.09 -9.88 3.85
C LEU A 112 8.07 -8.66 4.76
N ALA A 113 9.10 -7.81 4.74
CA ALA A 113 9.12 -6.55 5.49
C ALA A 113 8.02 -5.59 5.03
N SER A 114 7.82 -5.44 3.70
CA SER A 114 6.73 -4.65 3.14
C SER A 114 5.36 -5.23 3.51
N ASN A 115 5.21 -6.55 3.53
CA ASN A 115 3.98 -7.22 3.95
C ASN A 115 3.65 -6.96 5.43
N ILE A 116 4.68 -6.94 6.31
CA ILE A 116 4.52 -6.57 7.72
C ILE A 116 4.01 -5.13 7.84
N LEU A 117 4.61 -4.17 7.13
CA LEU A 117 4.17 -2.77 7.14
C LEU A 117 2.72 -2.64 6.72
N THR A 118 2.35 -3.23 5.57
CA THR A 118 0.98 -3.17 5.05
C THR A 118 -0.04 -3.86 5.96
N ALA A 119 0.34 -4.97 6.60
CA ALA A 119 -0.55 -5.69 7.49
C ALA A 119 -0.71 -5.04 8.87
N SER A 120 0.29 -4.29 9.33
CA SER A 120 0.31 -3.66 10.66
C SER A 120 -0.12 -2.20 10.68
N THR A 121 -0.39 -1.59 9.51
CA THR A 121 -0.69 -0.16 9.42
C THR A 121 -2.05 0.04 8.74
N PRO A 122 -3.05 0.61 9.43
CA PRO A 122 -4.31 0.96 8.82
C PRO A 122 -4.12 2.09 7.79
N VAL A 123 -5.04 2.17 6.83
CA VAL A 123 -4.96 3.15 5.74
C VAL A 123 -4.99 4.58 6.28
N ASP A 124 -5.77 4.84 7.32
CA ASP A 124 -5.87 6.17 7.94
C ASP A 124 -4.51 6.64 8.48
N GLU A 125 -3.74 5.74 9.14
CA GLU A 125 -2.38 6.05 9.63
C GLU A 125 -1.39 6.33 8.48
N LEU A 126 -1.55 5.63 7.34
CA LEU A 126 -0.75 5.90 6.14
C LEU A 126 -1.03 7.29 5.58
N LEU A 127 -2.26 7.75 5.66
CA LEU A 127 -2.66 9.07 5.17
C LEU A 127 -2.18 10.19 6.08
N ASP A 128 -2.29 10.00 7.39
CA ASP A 128 -1.75 10.95 8.36
C ASP A 128 -0.23 11.10 8.16
N GLY A 129 0.45 9.98 7.92
CA GLY A 129 1.87 9.98 7.59
C GLY A 129 2.19 10.68 6.26
N LEU A 130 1.34 10.52 5.25
CA LEU A 130 1.49 11.21 3.97
C LEU A 130 1.25 12.72 4.13
N ALA A 131 0.26 13.13 4.90
CA ALA A 131 0.00 14.53 5.23
C ALA A 131 1.19 15.17 5.96
N ALA A 132 1.77 14.44 6.94
CA ALA A 132 2.97 14.88 7.65
C ALA A 132 4.21 15.03 6.74
N LEU A 133 4.32 14.21 5.68
CA LEU A 133 5.38 14.36 4.68
C LEU A 133 5.23 15.61 3.80
N VAL A 134 4.00 16.10 3.65
CA VAL A 134 3.73 17.34 2.88
C VAL A 134 3.94 18.59 3.73
N GLU A 135 3.91 18.49 5.05
CA GLU A 135 4.06 19.62 5.97
C GLU A 135 5.34 20.45 5.72
N PRO A 136 6.55 19.87 5.53
CA PRO A 136 7.73 20.65 5.22
C PRO A 136 7.66 21.39 3.87
N LEU A 137 6.82 20.93 2.93
CA LEU A 137 6.59 21.57 1.63
C LEU A 137 5.73 22.84 1.74
N ARG A 138 5.16 23.13 2.90
CA ARG A 138 4.43 24.38 3.18
C ARG A 138 5.27 25.62 2.84
N ARG A 139 6.59 25.53 3.03
CA ARG A 139 7.52 26.60 2.66
C ARG A 139 7.61 26.88 1.15
N PHE A 140 7.17 25.92 0.34
CA PHE A 140 7.12 26.01 -1.12
C PHE A 140 5.71 26.29 -1.67
N GLY A 141 4.77 26.73 -0.80
CA GLY A 141 3.39 27.05 -1.19
C GLY A 141 2.43 25.87 -1.16
N ALA A 142 2.83 24.72 -0.67
CA ALA A 142 1.91 23.62 -0.43
C ALA A 142 1.03 23.90 0.80
N ASP A 143 -0.26 23.57 0.70
CA ASP A 143 -1.20 23.64 1.81
C ASP A 143 -1.47 22.21 2.34
N PRO A 144 -0.86 21.83 3.47
CA PRO A 144 -1.00 20.46 4.00
C PRO A 144 -2.43 20.16 4.44
N GLU A 145 -3.18 21.18 4.86
CA GLU A 145 -4.55 21.03 5.32
C GLU A 145 -5.48 20.70 4.14
N ARG A 146 -5.37 21.45 3.04
CA ARG A 146 -6.11 21.15 1.80
C ARG A 146 -5.69 19.81 1.20
N PHE A 147 -4.42 19.47 1.26
CA PHE A 147 -3.91 18.18 0.82
C PHE A 147 -4.53 17.03 1.62
N SER A 148 -4.50 17.10 2.95
CA SER A 148 -5.06 16.06 3.83
C SER A 148 -6.58 15.91 3.63
N LEU A 149 -7.30 17.03 3.48
CA LEU A 149 -8.72 17.03 3.18
C LEU A 149 -9.02 16.36 1.83
N THR A 150 -8.24 16.70 0.80
CA THR A 150 -8.41 16.12 -0.55
C THR A 150 -8.20 14.61 -0.53
N VAL A 151 -7.15 14.15 0.14
CA VAL A 151 -6.85 12.72 0.26
C VAL A 151 -7.92 11.99 1.08
N ALA A 152 -8.38 12.58 2.17
CA ALA A 152 -9.46 12.02 2.98
C ALA A 152 -10.77 11.88 2.17
N LEU A 153 -11.12 12.91 1.37
CA LEU A 153 -12.28 12.87 0.48
C LEU A 153 -12.12 11.82 -0.63
N MET A 154 -10.94 11.72 -1.22
CA MET A 154 -10.63 10.71 -2.24
C MET A 154 -10.88 9.31 -1.70
N LEU A 155 -10.39 9.00 -0.51
CA LEU A 155 -10.60 7.68 0.09
C LEU A 155 -12.04 7.41 0.47
N ARG A 156 -12.74 8.42 0.99
CA ARG A 156 -14.16 8.30 1.29
C ARG A 156 -14.98 8.04 0.03
N SER A 157 -14.53 8.50 -1.13
CA SER A 157 -15.21 8.28 -2.41
C SER A 157 -15.04 6.85 -2.95
N ILE A 158 -13.95 6.14 -2.59
CA ILE A 158 -13.67 4.78 -3.08
C ILE A 158 -14.82 3.78 -2.79
N PRO A 159 -15.33 3.64 -1.54
CA PRO A 159 -16.46 2.77 -1.26
C PRO A 159 -17.72 3.14 -2.05
N TYR A 160 -17.96 4.43 -2.26
CA TYR A 160 -19.09 4.91 -3.05
C TYR A 160 -18.98 4.46 -4.51
N VAL A 161 -17.83 4.66 -5.13
CA VAL A 161 -17.59 4.26 -6.53
C VAL A 161 -17.71 2.75 -6.70
N ILE A 162 -17.15 1.97 -5.77
CA ILE A 162 -17.27 0.50 -5.79
C ILE A 162 -18.73 0.07 -5.65
N GLY A 163 -19.51 0.73 -4.78
CA GLY A 163 -20.95 0.49 -4.64
C GLY A 163 -21.69 0.80 -5.95
N ALA A 164 -21.44 1.95 -6.56
CA ALA A 164 -22.04 2.34 -7.83
C ALA A 164 -21.72 1.32 -8.96
N PHE A 165 -20.49 0.78 -9.00
CA PHE A 165 -20.15 -0.28 -9.95
C PHE A 165 -20.95 -1.57 -9.71
N ALA A 166 -21.17 -1.95 -8.45
CA ALA A 166 -21.97 -3.13 -8.11
C ALA A 166 -23.43 -2.95 -8.53
N ASP A 167 -24.04 -1.80 -8.19
CA ASP A 167 -25.43 -1.48 -8.50
C ASP A 167 -25.68 -1.45 -10.03
N VAL A 168 -24.80 -0.77 -10.77
CA VAL A 168 -24.88 -0.70 -12.24
C VAL A 168 -24.67 -2.07 -12.88
N ARG A 169 -23.77 -2.88 -12.35
CA ARG A 169 -23.55 -4.26 -12.83
C ARG A 169 -24.81 -5.11 -12.66
N ASP A 170 -25.45 -5.03 -11.49
CA ASP A 170 -26.66 -5.80 -11.21
C ASP A 170 -27.84 -5.29 -12.05
N ALA A 171 -27.96 -3.99 -12.27
CA ALA A 171 -28.95 -3.41 -13.17
C ALA A 171 -28.72 -3.80 -14.65
N ALA A 172 -27.47 -3.82 -15.11
CA ALA A 172 -27.11 -4.27 -16.45
C ALA A 172 -27.42 -5.77 -16.66
N ARG A 173 -27.17 -6.58 -15.62
CA ARG A 173 -27.49 -8.01 -15.62
C ARG A 173 -29.00 -8.24 -15.74
N ALA A 174 -29.81 -7.51 -14.99
CA ALA A 174 -31.27 -7.60 -15.06
C ALA A 174 -31.83 -7.23 -16.45
N ARG A 175 -31.08 -6.45 -17.25
CA ARG A 175 -31.45 -6.04 -18.62
C ARG A 175 -30.80 -6.90 -19.72
N GLY A 176 -30.05 -7.96 -19.37
CA GLY A 176 -29.35 -8.81 -20.33
C GLY A 176 -28.15 -8.12 -21.02
N LEU A 177 -27.67 -6.97 -20.49
CA LEU A 177 -26.59 -6.15 -21.06
C LEU A 177 -25.24 -6.41 -20.40
N GLU A 178 -25.00 -7.60 -19.86
CA GLU A 178 -23.79 -7.96 -19.11
C GLU A 178 -22.49 -7.76 -19.88
N ARG A 179 -22.53 -7.98 -21.21
CA ARG A 179 -21.35 -7.86 -22.09
C ARG A 179 -21.13 -6.46 -22.66
N ASN A 180 -22.08 -5.56 -22.47
CA ASN A 180 -21.98 -4.19 -22.95
C ASN A 180 -21.23 -3.32 -21.94
N LEU A 181 -19.94 -3.03 -22.25
CA LEU A 181 -19.09 -2.20 -21.39
C LEU A 181 -19.63 -0.77 -21.22
N MET A 182 -20.22 -0.21 -22.26
CA MET A 182 -20.77 1.15 -22.25
C MET A 182 -21.99 1.25 -21.35
N ALA A 183 -22.87 0.24 -21.36
CA ALA A 183 -24.02 0.15 -20.48
C ALA A 183 -23.64 0.01 -18.99
N ARG A 184 -22.41 -0.44 -18.71
CA ARG A 184 -21.87 -0.61 -17.36
C ARG A 184 -21.04 0.57 -16.89
N SER A 185 -20.27 1.21 -17.76
CA SER A 185 -19.37 2.30 -17.37
C SER A 185 -20.05 3.67 -17.33
N LEU A 186 -20.88 3.99 -18.31
CA LEU A 186 -21.49 5.31 -18.41
C LEU A 186 -22.34 5.71 -17.20
N PRO A 187 -23.22 4.85 -16.66
CA PRO A 187 -24.00 5.21 -15.46
C PRO A 187 -23.12 5.41 -14.22
N VAL A 188 -22.01 4.64 -14.09
CA VAL A 188 -21.07 4.80 -12.97
C VAL A 188 -20.37 6.15 -13.06
N VAL A 189 -19.91 6.55 -14.25
CA VAL A 189 -19.28 7.87 -14.46
C VAL A 189 -20.23 8.99 -14.10
N ILE A 190 -21.48 8.92 -14.57
CA ILE A 190 -22.52 9.92 -14.25
C ILE A 190 -22.76 10.00 -12.74
N ALA A 191 -22.92 8.86 -12.06
CA ALA A 191 -23.13 8.80 -10.62
C ALA A 191 -21.91 9.37 -9.85
N THR A 192 -20.69 9.06 -10.30
CA THR A 192 -19.45 9.56 -9.69
C THR A 192 -19.31 11.08 -9.85
N VAL A 193 -19.62 11.62 -11.03
CA VAL A 193 -19.59 13.07 -11.26
C VAL A 193 -20.68 13.79 -10.44
N ALA A 194 -21.88 13.22 -10.34
CA ALA A 194 -22.93 13.77 -9.50
C ALA A 194 -22.53 13.79 -8.01
N TYR A 195 -21.91 12.71 -7.53
CA TYR A 195 -21.37 12.64 -6.18
C TYR A 195 -20.27 13.68 -5.93
N ALA A 196 -19.33 13.83 -6.88
CA ALA A 196 -18.25 14.81 -6.78
C ALA A 196 -18.78 16.24 -6.71
N ARG A 197 -19.78 16.59 -7.55
CA ARG A 197 -20.44 17.91 -7.52
C ARG A 197 -21.14 18.17 -6.19
N ALA A 198 -21.96 17.23 -5.74
CA ALA A 198 -22.67 17.37 -4.47
C ALA A 198 -21.71 17.50 -3.27
N THR A 199 -20.56 16.81 -3.32
CA THR A 199 -19.51 16.94 -2.31
C THR A 199 -18.83 18.31 -2.37
N GLY A 200 -18.53 18.81 -3.58
CA GLY A 200 -17.98 20.14 -3.79
C GLY A 200 -18.90 21.25 -3.27
N ASP A 201 -20.18 21.19 -3.63
CA ASP A 201 -21.22 22.15 -3.16
C ASP A 201 -21.32 22.15 -1.63
N ALA A 202 -21.28 20.95 -1.02
CA ALA A 202 -21.32 20.82 0.44
C ALA A 202 -20.07 21.37 1.14
N LEU A 203 -18.90 21.30 0.51
CA LEU A 203 -17.64 21.85 1.02
C LEU A 203 -17.65 23.38 0.90
N SER A 204 -18.07 23.92 -0.26
CA SER A 204 -18.20 25.35 -0.48
C SER A 204 -19.19 25.99 0.51
N ALA A 205 -20.31 25.31 0.78
CA ALA A 205 -21.29 25.76 1.79
C ALA A 205 -20.73 25.81 3.23
N ARG A 206 -19.60 25.09 3.48
CA ARG A 206 -18.88 25.11 4.76
C ARG A 206 -17.68 26.05 4.75
N GLY A 207 -17.46 26.82 3.68
CA GLY A 207 -16.28 27.70 3.53
C GLY A 207 -14.96 26.97 3.29
N LEU A 208 -15.03 25.65 3.00
CA LEU A 208 -13.86 24.84 2.70
C LEU A 208 -13.65 24.84 1.18
N GLY A 209 -12.70 25.59 0.67
CA GLY A 209 -12.37 25.60 -0.76
C GLY A 209 -12.23 26.98 -1.40
N GLU A 210 -12.69 28.04 -0.75
CA GLU A 210 -12.34 29.39 -1.19
C GLU A 210 -10.84 29.63 -0.91
N PRO A 211 -10.06 30.14 -1.88
CA PRO A 211 -8.76 30.68 -1.57
C PRO A 211 -8.97 31.76 -0.50
N ASP A 212 -8.21 31.71 0.60
CA ASP A 212 -8.11 32.83 1.51
C ASP A 212 -7.94 34.06 0.64
N SER A 213 -8.99 34.84 0.51
CA SER A 213 -8.90 36.21 0.01
C SER A 213 -8.19 37.00 1.12
N ALA A 214 -6.91 36.69 1.26
CA ALA A 214 -6.01 37.44 2.06
C ALA A 214 -5.78 38.76 1.35
N ASP A 215 -6.37 39.77 1.94
CA ASP A 215 -5.86 41.16 2.05
C ASP A 215 -5.48 41.85 0.74
N ASP A 216 -6.44 42.59 0.24
CA ASP A 216 -6.15 43.95 -0.28
C ASP A 216 -5.74 44.91 0.85
#